data_ac7cdc10b37437c4b4e5594e22f6814f
#
_entry.id   ac7cdc10b37437c4b4e5594e22f6814f
#
_cell.length_a   1.000
_cell.length_b   1.000
_cell.length_c   1.000
_cell.angle_alpha   90.00
_cell.angle_beta   90.00
_cell.angle_gamma   90.00
#
_symmetry.space_group_name_H-M   'P 1'
#
loop_
_entity.id
_entity.type
_entity.pdbx_description
1 polymer ?
#
loop_
_entity_poly.entity_id
_entity_poly.type
_entity_poly.pdbx_seq_one_letter_code
_entity_poly.pdbx_strand_id
1 'polypeptide(L)'
;MLKKLFISKVRISILEVFLSNLDAAHHVRELVRILDEEINAVRRELMNLESAGLLKSKKEGNKVVYRVNKDNSILWDLRAIFYKESE
;
A
#
# COMPACT_ATOMS: atom_id res chain seq x y z
N MET A 1 -12.17 -11.79 -10.20
CA MET A 1 -11.25 -10.67 -10.37
C MET A 1 -10.83 -10.04 -9.04
N LEU A 2 -11.75 -9.75 -8.16
CA LEU A 2 -11.42 -9.24 -6.83
C LEU A 2 -10.58 -10.22 -6.02
N LYS A 3 -10.81 -11.52 -6.17
CA LYS A 3 -10.02 -12.54 -5.49
C LYS A 3 -8.53 -12.45 -5.84
N LYS A 4 -8.21 -12.16 -7.10
CA LYS A 4 -6.80 -12.02 -7.52
C LYS A 4 -6.15 -10.79 -6.92
N LEU A 5 -6.91 -9.72 -6.78
CA LEU A 5 -6.43 -8.49 -6.20
C LEU A 5 -6.09 -8.67 -4.71
N PHE A 6 -6.86 -9.48 -4.01
CA PHE A 6 -6.75 -9.66 -2.56
C PHE A 6 -6.14 -11.01 -2.15
N ILE A 7 -5.47 -11.71 -3.08
CA ILE A 7 -4.83 -12.98 -2.78
C ILE A 7 -3.67 -12.80 -1.78
N SER A 8 -2.91 -11.72 -1.91
CA SER A 8 -1.75 -11.50 -1.07
C SER A 8 -2.16 -10.83 0.25
N LYS A 9 -1.95 -11.55 1.35
CA LYS A 9 -2.16 -11.02 2.70
C LYS A 9 -1.30 -9.77 2.94
N VAL A 10 -0.06 -9.79 2.46
CA VAL A 10 0.86 -8.66 2.63
C VAL A 10 0.34 -7.45 1.88
N ARG A 11 -0.17 -7.64 0.65
CA ARG A 11 -0.73 -6.55 -0.13
C ARG A 11 -1.91 -5.90 0.57
N ILE A 12 -2.81 -6.72 1.10
CA ILE A 12 -3.99 -6.22 1.83
C ILE A 12 -3.54 -5.41 3.04
N SER A 13 -2.59 -5.92 3.81
CA SER A 13 -2.09 -5.24 5.00
C SER A 13 -1.43 -3.90 4.66
N ILE A 14 -0.66 -3.85 3.57
CA ILE A 14 -0.05 -2.61 3.12
C ILE A 14 -1.13 -1.60 2.72
N LEU A 15 -2.12 -2.04 1.94
CA LEU A 15 -3.22 -1.16 1.53
C LEU A 15 -3.97 -0.62 2.73
N GLU A 16 -4.22 -1.44 3.75
CA GLU A 16 -4.90 -0.97 4.96
C GLU A 16 -4.15 0.18 5.62
N VAL A 17 -2.82 0.07 5.71
CA VAL A 17 -1.99 1.13 6.31
C VAL A 17 -2.12 2.42 5.51
N PHE A 18 -1.96 2.35 4.19
CA PHE A 18 -2.03 3.55 3.35
C PHE A 18 -3.43 4.16 3.28
N LEU A 19 -4.46 3.32 3.25
CA LEU A 19 -5.83 3.80 3.13
C LEU A 19 -6.37 4.36 4.46
N SER A 20 -5.75 4.00 5.58
CA SER A 20 -6.14 4.54 6.88
C SER A 20 -5.71 6.00 7.06
N ASN A 21 -4.68 6.43 6.34
CA ASN A 21 -4.22 7.82 6.36
C ASN A 21 -3.60 8.16 5.01
N LEU A 22 -4.39 8.77 4.14
CA LEU A 22 -3.99 9.03 2.75
C LEU A 22 -2.86 10.05 2.62
N ASP A 23 -2.58 10.82 3.66
CA ASP A 23 -1.52 11.83 3.63
C ASP A 23 -0.19 11.30 4.17
N ALA A 24 -0.19 10.11 4.74
CA ALA A 24 1.01 9.54 5.32
C ALA A 24 1.95 8.98 4.25
N ALA A 25 3.25 9.09 4.53
CA ALA A 25 4.30 8.49 3.74
C ALA A 25 4.94 7.38 4.56
N HIS A 26 5.32 6.30 3.89
CA HIS A 26 5.94 5.15 4.56
C HIS A 26 7.13 4.64 3.75
N HIS A 27 8.19 4.24 4.44
CA HIS A 27 9.31 3.56 3.80
C HIS A 27 9.28 2.06 4.14
N VAL A 28 10.07 1.27 3.39
CA VAL A 28 9.99 -0.20 3.46
C VAL A 28 10.19 -0.74 4.88
N ARG A 29 11.24 -0.29 5.56
CA ARG A 29 11.57 -0.83 6.89
C ARG A 29 10.52 -0.49 7.93
N GLU A 30 9.90 0.66 7.82
CA GLU A 30 8.79 1.05 8.68
C GLU A 30 7.62 0.07 8.52
N LEU A 31 7.26 -0.23 7.27
CA LEU A 31 6.17 -1.16 6.97
C LEU A 31 6.48 -2.58 7.45
N VAL A 32 7.74 -3.01 7.30
CA VAL A 32 8.17 -4.31 7.82
C VAL A 32 7.90 -4.40 9.32
N ARG A 33 8.21 -3.35 10.08
CA ARG A 33 7.97 -3.34 11.52
C ARG A 33 6.49 -3.27 11.86
N ILE A 34 5.75 -2.39 11.19
CA ILE A 34 4.31 -2.22 11.45
C ILE A 34 3.54 -3.51 11.17
N LEU A 35 3.87 -4.16 10.07
CA LEU A 35 3.12 -5.32 9.60
C LEU A 35 3.67 -6.66 10.08
N ASP A 36 4.87 -6.66 10.65
CA ASP A 36 5.58 -7.89 11.04
C ASP A 36 5.66 -8.87 9.87
N GLU A 37 6.09 -8.37 8.70
CA GLU A 37 6.19 -9.15 7.48
C GLU A 37 7.62 -9.14 6.95
N GLU A 38 7.94 -10.14 6.12
CA GLU A 38 9.27 -10.30 5.56
C GLU A 38 9.56 -9.19 4.55
N ILE A 39 10.79 -8.64 4.60
CA ILE A 39 11.17 -7.44 3.83
C ILE A 39 11.01 -7.61 2.32
N ASN A 40 11.37 -8.77 1.78
CA ASN A 40 11.26 -8.99 0.33
C ASN A 40 9.81 -9.06 -0.12
N ALA A 41 8.92 -9.61 0.72
CA ALA A 41 7.51 -9.63 0.44
C ALA A 41 6.93 -8.22 0.44
N VAL A 42 7.32 -7.39 1.41
CA VAL A 42 6.88 -6.00 1.48
C VAL A 42 7.36 -5.23 0.24
N ARG A 43 8.64 -5.36 -0.12
CA ARG A 43 9.21 -4.69 -1.30
C ARG A 43 8.46 -5.07 -2.56
N ARG A 44 8.21 -6.37 -2.75
CA ARG A 44 7.54 -6.87 -3.95
C ARG A 44 6.14 -6.29 -4.07
N GLU A 45 5.40 -6.28 -2.97
CA GLU A 45 4.03 -5.75 -3.00
C GLU A 45 3.98 -4.24 -3.17
N LEU A 46 4.93 -3.52 -2.60
CA LEU A 46 5.02 -2.07 -2.85
C LEU A 46 5.29 -1.77 -4.32
N MET A 47 6.19 -2.52 -4.95
CA MET A 47 6.46 -2.38 -6.37
C MET A 47 5.25 -2.73 -7.22
N ASN A 48 4.50 -3.77 -6.85
CA ASN A 48 3.28 -4.15 -7.55
C ASN A 48 2.22 -3.05 -7.46
N LEU A 49 2.05 -2.47 -6.27
CA LEU A 49 1.08 -1.39 -6.06
C LEU A 49 1.48 -0.12 -6.80
N GLU A 50 2.77 0.16 -6.87
CA GLU A 50 3.27 1.28 -7.67
C GLU A 50 3.03 1.05 -9.16
N SER A 51 3.32 -0.15 -9.65
CA SER A 51 3.08 -0.52 -11.06
C SER A 51 1.60 -0.43 -11.42
N ALA A 52 0.73 -0.73 -10.46
CA ALA A 52 -0.71 -0.61 -10.65
C ALA A 52 -1.19 0.84 -10.57
N GLY A 53 -0.32 1.79 -10.26
CA GLY A 53 -0.66 3.19 -10.16
C GLY A 53 -1.33 3.60 -8.86
N LEU A 54 -1.38 2.72 -7.86
CA LEU A 54 -2.01 3.02 -6.57
C LEU A 54 -1.08 3.76 -5.62
N LEU A 55 0.21 3.52 -5.73
CA LEU A 55 1.23 4.20 -4.94
C LEU A 55 2.21 4.93 -5.84
N LYS A 56 2.82 5.96 -5.30
CA LYS A 56 3.96 6.67 -5.90
C LYS A 56 5.14 6.55 -4.96
N SER A 57 6.35 6.46 -5.52
CA SER A 57 7.56 6.44 -4.72
C SER A 57 8.44 7.63 -5.04
N LYS A 58 9.24 8.03 -4.05
CA LYS A 58 10.21 9.11 -4.20
C LYS A 58 11.39 8.82 -3.29
N LYS A 59 12.59 9.04 -3.81
CA LYS A 59 13.80 8.92 -3.00
C LYS A 59 13.95 10.17 -2.14
N GLU A 60 14.04 9.97 -0.83
CA GLU A 60 14.26 11.04 0.15
C GLU A 60 15.47 10.65 1.01
N GLY A 61 16.60 11.31 0.76
CA GLY A 61 17.86 10.93 1.39
C GLY A 61 18.27 9.53 0.95
N ASN A 62 18.50 8.63 1.91
CA ASN A 62 18.87 7.24 1.63
C ASN A 62 17.68 6.30 1.55
N LYS A 63 16.46 6.83 1.63
CA LYS A 63 15.26 6.00 1.71
C LYS A 63 14.37 6.25 0.51
N VAL A 64 13.66 5.19 0.11
CA VAL A 64 12.56 5.30 -0.84
C VAL A 64 11.27 5.37 -0.04
N VAL A 65 10.51 6.43 -0.26
CA VAL A 65 9.28 6.70 0.48
C VAL A 65 8.10 6.53 -0.45
N TYR A 66 7.08 5.84 0.03
CA TYR A 66 5.86 5.55 -0.73
C TYR A 66 4.69 6.37 -0.19
N ARG A 67 3.86 6.86 -1.12
CA ARG A 67 2.62 7.58 -0.80
C ARG A 67 1.52 7.10 -1.73
N VAL A 68 0.28 7.27 -1.32
CA VAL A 68 -0.85 6.95 -2.22
C VAL A 68 -0.85 7.90 -3.41
N ASN A 69 -1.30 7.39 -4.55
CA ASN A 69 -1.52 8.18 -5.74
C ASN A 69 -2.97 8.65 -5.75
N LYS A 70 -3.22 9.86 -5.25
CA LYS A 70 -4.58 10.41 -5.12
C LYS A 70 -5.24 10.68 -6.47
N ASP A 71 -4.47 10.70 -7.56
CA ASP A 71 -5.00 10.91 -8.90
C ASP A 71 -5.62 9.65 -9.49
N ASN A 72 -5.41 8.50 -8.88
CA ASN A 72 -5.96 7.23 -9.36
C ASN A 72 -7.35 7.01 -8.79
N SER A 73 -8.37 6.97 -9.67
CA SER A 73 -9.76 6.80 -9.24
C SER A 73 -10.00 5.47 -8.53
N ILE A 74 -9.27 4.42 -8.90
CA ILE A 74 -9.41 3.10 -8.27
C ILE A 74 -9.02 3.15 -6.79
N LEU A 75 -8.08 4.01 -6.43
CA LEU A 75 -7.70 4.21 -5.03
C LEU A 75 -8.92 4.56 -4.16
N TRP A 76 -9.76 5.46 -4.64
CA TRP A 76 -10.95 5.90 -3.91
C TRP A 76 -11.98 4.81 -3.80
N ASP A 77 -12.13 3.99 -4.85
CA ASP A 77 -13.02 2.83 -4.83
C ASP A 77 -12.54 1.81 -3.81
N LEU A 78 -11.23 1.52 -3.77
CA LEU A 78 -10.66 0.61 -2.79
C LEU A 78 -10.84 1.13 -1.36
N ARG A 79 -10.66 2.42 -1.16
CA ARG A 79 -10.85 3.02 0.16
C ARG A 79 -12.28 2.80 0.66
N ALA A 80 -13.25 2.96 -0.21
CA ALA A 80 -14.65 2.71 0.14
C ALA A 80 -14.89 1.26 0.52
N ILE A 81 -14.31 0.32 -0.22
CA ILE A 81 -14.43 -1.11 0.07
C ILE A 81 -13.83 -1.44 1.44
N PHE A 82 -12.63 -0.95 1.72
CA PHE A 82 -11.97 -1.20 3.01
C PHE A 82 -12.77 -0.64 4.18
N TYR A 83 -13.35 0.55 4.02
CA TYR A 83 -14.20 1.12 5.07
C TYR A 83 -15.45 0.30 5.31
N LYS A 84 -16.05 -0.24 4.26
CA LYS A 84 -17.24 -1.07 4.41
C LYS A 84 -16.92 -2.35 5.18
N GLU A 85 -15.79 -2.95 4.94
CA GLU A 85 -15.41 -4.19 5.62
C GLU A 85 -15.07 -3.98 7.09
N SER A 86 -14.60 -2.79 7.45
CA SER A 86 -14.22 -2.50 8.84
C SER A 86 -15.43 -2.17 9.72
N GLU A 87 -16.60 -2.01 9.14
CA GLU A 87 -17.83 -1.85 9.88
C GLU A 87 -18.42 -3.21 10.26
#